data_c9f87152fc024068c96223ba90517a0c
#
_entry.id   c9f87152fc024068c96223ba90517a0c
#
_cell.length_a   1.000
_cell.length_b   1.000
_cell.length_c   1.000
_cell.angle_alpha   90.00
_cell.angle_beta   90.00
_cell.angle_gamma   90.00
#
_symmetry.space_group_name_H-M   'P 1'
#
loop_
_entity.id
_entity.type
_entity.pdbx_description
1 polymer ?
#
loop_
_entity_poly.entity_id
_entity_poly.type
_entity_poly.pdbx_seq_one_letter_code
_entity_poly.pdbx_strand_id
1 'polypeptide(L)'
;DRPRPGDGCGRATQPIGVAAIFLMGSKAIADRTLMHVLRAASPEHARAIGRRDDLSPAMVEALVASHQDHASRRAGEDREASLKEAARLEREEQIREELRALVRAATPAVEAPPTLEPATEVHHALFVRFARAGEAGMLAVTLADALGASQWLSERILLDVSGRQLAETLLALDVPEEDSLYVLAKIYPHLAEGGAAALLSALDPAEAIDRVESWQRADSYRSEE
;
A
#
# COMPACT_ATOMS: atom_id res chain seq x y z
N ASP A 1 35.45 53.57 6.93
CA ASP A 1 35.54 52.45 7.88
C ASP A 1 35.76 51.17 7.09
N ARG A 2 37.01 50.69 7.04
CA ARG A 2 37.35 49.45 6.32
C ARG A 2 37.05 48.29 7.23
N PRO A 3 36.27 47.28 6.80
CA PRO A 3 36.01 46.08 7.60
C PRO A 3 37.32 45.32 7.86
N ARG A 4 37.53 44.92 9.10
CA ARG A 4 38.69 44.15 9.55
C ARG A 4 38.72 42.76 8.89
N PRO A 5 39.87 42.19 8.49
CA PRO A 5 39.98 40.95 7.75
C PRO A 5 39.55 39.68 8.51
N GLY A 6 38.99 39.76 9.70
CA GLY A 6 38.50 38.63 10.50
C GLY A 6 37.01 38.43 10.49
N ASP A 7 36.20 39.39 10.06
CA ASP A 7 34.75 39.37 10.22
C ASP A 7 34.02 38.50 9.16
N GLY A 8 34.70 38.13 8.08
CA GLY A 8 34.11 37.37 6.97
C GLY A 8 33.80 35.89 7.28
N CYS A 9 34.64 35.26 8.11
CA CYS A 9 34.47 33.84 8.40
C CYS A 9 33.29 33.58 9.35
N GLY A 10 33.06 34.44 10.34
CA GLY A 10 31.98 34.31 11.32
C GLY A 10 30.59 34.46 10.71
N ARG A 11 30.42 35.29 9.66
CA ARG A 11 29.13 35.48 8.99
C ARG A 11 28.82 34.39 7.98
N ALA A 12 29.82 33.78 7.37
CA ALA A 12 29.66 32.75 6.38
C ALA A 12 29.23 31.39 6.99
N THR A 13 29.49 31.17 8.28
CA THR A 13 29.10 29.96 9.03
C THR A 13 27.81 30.09 9.84
N GLN A 14 27.14 31.24 9.78
CA GLN A 14 25.83 31.45 10.41
C GLN A 14 24.71 30.61 9.71
N PRO A 15 23.53 30.47 10.36
CA PRO A 15 22.38 29.81 9.70
C PRO A 15 22.14 30.41 8.31
N ILE A 16 21.79 29.56 7.35
CA ILE A 16 21.72 29.89 5.92
C ILE A 16 20.91 31.18 5.61
N GLY A 17 19.84 31.44 6.37
CA GLY A 17 19.01 32.63 6.17
C GLY A 17 19.79 33.94 6.29
N VAL A 18 20.85 33.98 7.12
CA VAL A 18 21.71 35.14 7.31
C VAL A 18 22.94 35.08 6.37
N ALA A 19 23.48 33.89 6.18
CA ALA A 19 24.72 33.69 5.42
C ALA A 19 24.51 33.74 3.90
N ALA A 20 23.32 33.38 3.38
CA ALA A 20 23.08 33.20 1.96
C ALA A 20 23.41 34.43 1.11
N ILE A 21 22.92 35.61 1.50
CA ILE A 21 23.13 36.84 0.75
C ILE A 21 24.63 37.21 0.73
N PHE A 22 25.31 36.96 1.86
CA PHE A 22 26.74 37.26 1.99
C PHE A 22 27.59 36.26 1.15
N LEU A 23 27.24 34.99 1.19
CA LEU A 23 27.94 33.95 0.41
C LEU A 23 27.72 34.10 -1.10
N MET A 24 26.55 34.55 -1.55
CA MET A 24 26.24 34.72 -2.97
C MET A 24 26.84 36.00 -3.56
N GLY A 25 26.86 37.09 -2.81
CA GLY A 25 27.11 38.45 -3.39
C GLY A 25 28.42 39.10 -2.99
N SER A 26 29.10 38.69 -1.90
CA SER A 26 30.27 39.39 -1.44
C SER A 26 31.56 38.99 -2.19
N LYS A 27 32.07 39.86 -3.01
CA LYS A 27 33.38 39.70 -3.68
C LYS A 27 34.60 39.78 -2.75
N ALA A 28 34.38 40.12 -1.48
CA ALA A 28 35.44 40.26 -0.48
C ALA A 28 35.81 38.92 0.20
N ILE A 29 35.09 37.83 -0.10
CA ILE A 29 35.38 36.54 0.51
C ILE A 29 36.43 35.83 -0.33
N ALA A 30 37.57 35.53 0.28
CA ALA A 30 38.64 34.78 -0.37
C ALA A 30 38.23 33.30 -0.54
N ASP A 31 38.70 32.65 -1.61
CA ASP A 31 38.46 31.20 -1.92
C ASP A 31 38.77 30.31 -0.71
N ARG A 32 39.83 30.60 0.06
CA ARG A 32 40.17 29.83 1.27
C ARG A 32 39.00 29.82 2.27
N THR A 33 38.29 30.93 2.44
CA THR A 33 37.15 31.05 3.36
C THR A 33 35.97 30.28 2.80
N LEU A 34 35.70 30.38 1.50
CA LEU A 34 34.65 29.62 0.82
C LEU A 34 34.88 28.10 0.91
N MET A 35 36.13 27.66 0.73
CA MET A 35 36.53 26.27 0.92
C MET A 35 36.33 25.77 2.35
N HIS A 36 36.63 26.63 3.34
CA HIS A 36 36.38 26.29 4.75
C HIS A 36 34.89 26.13 5.03
N VAL A 37 34.08 27.07 4.56
CA VAL A 37 32.62 27.03 4.70
C VAL A 37 32.04 25.79 4.02
N LEU A 38 32.50 25.43 2.80
CA LEU A 38 32.05 24.26 2.07
C LEU A 38 32.29 22.94 2.82
N ARG A 39 33.42 22.84 3.55
CA ARG A 39 33.77 21.65 4.35
C ARG A 39 33.02 21.55 5.69
N ALA A 40 32.68 22.68 6.29
CA ALA A 40 32.15 22.76 7.66
C ALA A 40 30.64 23.00 7.73
N ALA A 41 30.01 23.44 6.63
CA ALA A 41 28.63 23.90 6.63
C ALA A 41 27.64 22.96 5.91
N SER A 42 26.35 23.26 6.01
CA SER A 42 25.27 22.48 5.42
C SER A 42 25.24 22.52 3.88
N PRO A 43 24.55 21.58 3.21
CA PRO A 43 24.36 21.57 1.75
C PRO A 43 23.76 22.88 1.19
N GLU A 44 23.04 23.61 1.99
CA GLU A 44 22.43 24.89 1.60
C GLU A 44 23.47 25.99 1.42
N HIS A 45 24.55 25.98 2.23
CA HIS A 45 25.68 26.88 2.05
C HIS A 45 26.44 26.57 0.76
N ALA A 46 26.61 25.27 0.44
CA ALA A 46 27.22 24.84 -0.84
C ALA A 46 26.39 25.33 -2.05
N ARG A 47 25.06 25.27 -1.97
CA ARG A 47 24.16 25.82 -3.01
C ARG A 47 24.29 27.35 -3.14
N ALA A 48 24.42 28.04 -2.02
CA ALA A 48 24.62 29.50 -2.03
C ALA A 48 25.95 29.89 -2.68
N ILE A 49 27.03 29.17 -2.37
CA ILE A 49 28.34 29.35 -3.00
C ILE A 49 28.27 29.04 -4.50
N GLY A 50 27.60 27.95 -4.91
CA GLY A 50 27.44 27.53 -6.31
C GLY A 50 26.68 28.53 -7.20
N ARG A 51 26.00 29.51 -6.63
CA ARG A 51 25.31 30.61 -7.38
C ARG A 51 26.21 31.80 -7.71
N ARG A 52 27.47 31.75 -7.32
CA ARG A 52 28.44 32.80 -7.64
C ARG A 52 28.94 32.68 -9.07
N ASP A 53 29.13 33.82 -9.73
CA ASP A 53 29.69 33.90 -11.08
C ASP A 53 31.23 33.94 -11.10
N ASP A 54 31.86 34.14 -9.94
CA ASP A 54 33.31 34.39 -9.78
C ASP A 54 34.05 33.23 -9.10
N LEU A 55 33.59 31.98 -9.32
CA LEU A 55 34.22 30.81 -8.71
C LEU A 55 35.49 30.37 -9.46
N SER A 56 36.55 30.08 -8.69
CA SER A 56 37.76 29.47 -9.25
C SER A 56 37.51 28.00 -9.66
N PRO A 57 38.26 27.48 -10.63
CA PRO A 57 38.13 26.05 -11.02
C PRO A 57 38.30 25.09 -9.85
N ALA A 58 39.19 25.36 -8.91
CA ALA A 58 39.39 24.54 -7.72
C ALA A 58 38.13 24.55 -6.80
N MET A 59 37.41 25.68 -6.74
CA MET A 59 36.18 25.79 -5.98
C MET A 59 35.02 25.02 -6.66
N VAL A 60 34.96 25.03 -7.98
CA VAL A 60 33.97 24.25 -8.74
C VAL A 60 34.19 22.75 -8.52
N GLU A 61 35.42 22.26 -8.59
CA GLU A 61 35.75 20.87 -8.29
C GLU A 61 35.35 20.48 -6.86
N ALA A 62 35.65 21.33 -5.88
CA ALA A 62 35.28 21.07 -4.49
C ALA A 62 33.76 21.05 -4.27
N LEU A 63 33.00 21.88 -4.97
CA LEU A 63 31.53 21.87 -4.95
C LEU A 63 30.97 20.58 -5.53
N VAL A 64 31.49 20.11 -6.65
CA VAL A 64 31.09 18.85 -7.28
C VAL A 64 31.39 17.67 -6.36
N ALA A 65 32.57 17.59 -5.78
CA ALA A 65 32.94 16.54 -4.83
C ALA A 65 32.02 16.53 -3.61
N SER A 66 31.76 17.72 -3.02
CA SER A 66 30.85 17.86 -1.88
C SER A 66 29.42 17.42 -2.22
N HIS A 67 28.93 17.72 -3.43
CA HIS A 67 27.63 17.29 -3.88
C HIS A 67 27.55 15.76 -4.04
N GLN A 68 28.57 15.14 -4.62
CA GLN A 68 28.65 13.67 -4.77
C GLN A 68 28.67 12.97 -3.41
N ASP A 69 29.43 13.47 -2.44
CA ASP A 69 29.50 12.93 -1.08
C ASP A 69 28.14 13.03 -0.35
N HIS A 70 27.43 14.14 -0.54
CA HIS A 70 26.07 14.30 0.01
C HIS A 70 25.05 13.38 -0.66
N ALA A 71 25.10 13.22 -1.97
CA ALA A 71 24.25 12.33 -2.71
C ALA A 71 24.47 10.87 -2.30
N SER A 72 25.74 10.45 -2.16
CA SER A 72 26.09 9.09 -1.73
C SER A 72 25.64 8.79 -0.30
N ARG A 73 25.80 9.75 0.63
CA ARG A 73 25.29 9.60 2.01
C ARG A 73 23.77 9.47 2.05
N ARG A 74 23.04 10.32 1.36
CA ARG A 74 21.57 10.24 1.28
C ARG A 74 21.10 8.90 0.73
N ALA A 75 21.73 8.44 -0.38
CA ALA A 75 21.38 7.14 -0.95
C ALA A 75 21.64 5.99 0.04
N GLY A 76 22.67 6.10 0.88
CA GLY A 76 22.95 5.15 1.96
C GLY A 76 21.91 5.19 3.07
N GLU A 77 21.54 6.39 3.52
CA GLU A 77 20.53 6.60 4.56
C GLU A 77 19.13 6.13 4.10
N ASP A 78 18.74 6.46 2.86
CA ASP A 78 17.48 6.02 2.26
C ASP A 78 17.41 4.49 2.12
N ARG A 79 18.54 3.87 1.75
CA ARG A 79 18.64 2.39 1.66
C ARG A 79 18.53 1.74 3.03
N GLU A 80 19.19 2.29 4.05
CA GLU A 80 19.11 1.78 5.42
C GLU A 80 17.69 1.95 6.00
N ALA A 81 17.03 3.09 5.75
CA ALA A 81 15.66 3.33 6.13
C ALA A 81 14.70 2.33 5.47
N SER A 82 14.88 2.07 4.16
CA SER A 82 14.09 1.08 3.42
C SER A 82 14.28 -0.34 3.96
N LEU A 83 15.49 -0.73 4.31
CA LEU A 83 15.77 -2.05 4.91
C LEU A 83 15.13 -2.19 6.30
N LYS A 84 15.17 -1.15 7.12
CA LYS A 84 14.51 -1.14 8.45
C LYS A 84 13.00 -1.27 8.32
N GLU A 85 12.40 -0.57 7.34
CA GLU A 85 10.97 -0.63 7.10
C GLU A 85 10.55 -2.00 6.56
N ALA A 86 11.31 -2.59 5.64
CA ALA A 86 11.08 -3.96 5.16
C ALA A 86 11.12 -4.98 6.31
N ALA A 87 12.15 -4.91 7.17
CA ALA A 87 12.27 -5.78 8.32
C ALA A 87 11.13 -5.58 9.35
N ARG A 88 10.58 -4.36 9.46
CA ARG A 88 9.41 -4.08 10.30
C ARG A 88 8.16 -4.76 9.74
N LEU A 89 7.91 -4.61 8.43
CA LEU A 89 6.77 -5.22 7.75
C LEU A 89 6.80 -6.75 7.82
N GLU A 90 7.98 -7.36 7.64
CA GLU A 90 8.15 -8.81 7.81
C GLU A 90 7.80 -9.27 9.23
N ARG A 91 8.22 -8.54 10.27
CA ARG A 91 7.86 -8.86 11.65
C ARG A 91 6.36 -8.70 11.92
N GLU A 92 5.75 -7.65 11.38
CA GLU A 92 4.30 -7.44 11.51
C GLU A 92 3.51 -8.58 10.86
N GLU A 93 3.94 -9.06 9.69
CA GLU A 93 3.30 -10.19 9.04
C GLU A 93 3.50 -11.50 9.80
N GLN A 94 4.69 -11.72 10.34
CA GLN A 94 4.97 -12.88 11.19
C GLN A 94 4.10 -12.89 12.44
N ILE A 95 3.95 -11.74 13.13
CA ILE A 95 3.08 -11.61 14.30
C ILE A 95 1.61 -11.87 13.93
N ARG A 96 1.15 -11.37 12.78
CA ARG A 96 -0.22 -11.66 12.29
C ARG A 96 -0.43 -13.14 12.07
N GLU A 97 0.53 -13.83 11.48
CA GLU A 97 0.42 -15.27 11.24
C GLU A 97 0.46 -16.06 12.55
N GLU A 98 1.31 -15.68 13.51
CA GLU A 98 1.32 -16.27 14.85
C GLU A 98 -0.02 -16.06 15.57
N LEU A 99 -0.59 -14.84 15.49
CA LEU A 99 -1.91 -14.56 16.07
C LEU A 99 -3.01 -15.37 15.42
N ARG A 100 -3.01 -15.52 14.08
CA ARG A 100 -3.96 -16.39 13.38
C ARG A 100 -3.81 -17.85 13.79
N ALA A 101 -2.58 -18.33 13.99
CA ALA A 101 -2.32 -19.68 14.47
C ALA A 101 -2.82 -19.88 15.91
N LEU A 102 -2.61 -18.89 16.78
CA LEU A 102 -3.10 -18.93 18.16
C LEU A 102 -4.64 -18.89 18.23
N VAL A 103 -5.28 -18.07 17.40
CA VAL A 103 -6.75 -18.01 17.32
C VAL A 103 -7.29 -19.36 16.83
N ARG A 104 -6.70 -19.95 15.79
CA ARG A 104 -7.07 -21.30 15.32
C ARG A 104 -6.88 -22.37 16.41
N ALA A 105 -5.83 -22.27 17.21
CA ALA A 105 -5.56 -23.22 18.30
C ALA A 105 -6.43 -22.99 19.55
N ALA A 106 -6.79 -21.72 19.83
CA ALA A 106 -7.58 -21.33 21.00
C ALA A 106 -9.09 -21.43 20.77
N THR A 107 -9.55 -21.48 19.50
CA THR A 107 -10.95 -21.73 19.19
C THR A 107 -11.24 -23.20 19.55
N PRO A 108 -11.95 -23.51 20.65
CA PRO A 108 -12.39 -24.87 20.89
C PRO A 108 -13.18 -25.27 19.65
N ALA A 109 -13.10 -26.54 19.27
CA ALA A 109 -13.98 -27.11 18.25
C ALA A 109 -15.43 -26.92 18.76
N VAL A 110 -15.96 -25.72 18.53
CA VAL A 110 -17.39 -25.48 18.65
C VAL A 110 -18.03 -26.41 17.64
N GLU A 111 -19.07 -27.12 18.07
CA GLU A 111 -19.89 -28.04 17.28
C GLU A 111 -19.83 -27.71 15.80
N ALA A 112 -19.63 -28.76 15.00
CA ALA A 112 -19.37 -28.63 13.56
C ALA A 112 -20.16 -27.47 12.98
N PRO A 113 -19.50 -26.47 12.36
CA PRO A 113 -20.23 -25.33 11.80
C PRO A 113 -21.29 -25.89 10.87
N PRO A 114 -22.42 -25.19 10.69
CA PRO A 114 -23.40 -25.60 9.70
C PRO A 114 -22.63 -25.82 8.39
N THR A 115 -22.61 -27.06 7.92
CA THR A 115 -21.98 -27.41 6.65
C THR A 115 -22.67 -26.53 5.61
N LEU A 116 -21.89 -25.73 4.90
CA LEU A 116 -22.42 -24.89 3.84
C LEU A 116 -23.18 -25.78 2.86
N GLU A 117 -24.49 -25.58 2.74
CA GLU A 117 -25.28 -26.37 1.80
C GLU A 117 -25.07 -25.82 0.38
N PRO A 118 -24.93 -26.71 -0.63
CA PRO A 118 -24.87 -26.28 -2.02
C PRO A 118 -26.11 -25.49 -2.42
N ALA A 119 -25.94 -24.48 -3.26
CA ALA A 119 -27.04 -23.71 -3.78
C ALA A 119 -27.95 -24.60 -4.63
N THR A 120 -29.26 -24.35 -4.54
CA THR A 120 -30.25 -25.08 -5.33
C THR A 120 -30.28 -24.62 -6.78
N GLU A 121 -30.85 -25.42 -7.70
CA GLU A 121 -31.06 -24.99 -9.10
C GLU A 121 -31.88 -23.71 -9.22
N VAL A 122 -32.76 -23.43 -8.27
CA VAL A 122 -33.52 -22.16 -8.23
C VAL A 122 -32.58 -20.99 -7.93
N HIS A 123 -31.65 -21.16 -6.99
CA HIS A 123 -30.65 -20.14 -6.70
C HIS A 123 -29.77 -19.85 -7.93
N HIS A 124 -29.30 -20.89 -8.63
CA HIS A 124 -28.50 -20.72 -9.86
C HIS A 124 -29.25 -19.90 -10.92
N ALA A 125 -30.50 -20.27 -11.19
CA ALA A 125 -31.34 -19.54 -12.16
C ALA A 125 -31.56 -18.08 -11.75
N LEU A 126 -31.76 -17.81 -10.45
CA LEU A 126 -31.95 -16.45 -9.92
C LEU A 126 -30.66 -15.64 -9.98
N PHE A 127 -29.50 -16.21 -9.68
CA PHE A 127 -28.20 -15.53 -9.81
C PHE A 127 -27.99 -15.06 -11.25
N VAL A 128 -28.18 -15.92 -12.23
CA VAL A 128 -28.05 -15.59 -13.65
C VAL A 128 -29.07 -14.53 -14.07
N ARG A 129 -30.33 -14.67 -13.62
CA ARG A 129 -31.39 -13.72 -13.93
C ARG A 129 -31.07 -12.32 -13.43
N PHE A 130 -30.74 -12.16 -12.14
CA PHE A 130 -30.49 -10.86 -11.53
C PHE A 130 -29.20 -10.25 -12.02
N ALA A 131 -28.15 -11.04 -12.27
CA ALA A 131 -26.94 -10.55 -12.93
C ALA A 131 -27.23 -10.02 -14.34
N ARG A 132 -28.09 -10.70 -15.12
CA ARG A 132 -28.52 -10.26 -16.44
C ARG A 132 -29.29 -8.94 -16.41
N ALA A 133 -30.17 -8.78 -15.42
CA ALA A 133 -30.98 -7.57 -15.25
C ALA A 133 -30.19 -6.40 -14.64
N GLY A 134 -28.99 -6.65 -14.09
CA GLY A 134 -28.24 -5.65 -13.33
C GLY A 134 -28.84 -5.35 -11.96
N GLU A 135 -29.67 -6.24 -11.43
CA GLU A 135 -30.39 -6.09 -10.15
C GLU A 135 -29.53 -6.55 -8.97
N ALA A 136 -28.48 -5.81 -8.66
CA ALA A 136 -27.50 -6.17 -7.61
C ALA A 136 -28.16 -6.37 -6.22
N GLY A 137 -29.18 -5.60 -5.88
CA GLY A 137 -29.91 -5.76 -4.62
C GLY A 137 -30.67 -7.09 -4.53
N MET A 138 -31.32 -7.53 -5.62
CA MET A 138 -31.99 -8.83 -5.67
C MET A 138 -31.01 -9.99 -5.69
N LEU A 139 -29.86 -9.79 -6.33
CA LEU A 139 -28.75 -10.74 -6.28
C LEU A 139 -28.24 -10.89 -4.83
N ALA A 140 -28.09 -9.80 -4.09
CA ALA A 140 -27.69 -9.84 -2.67
C ALA A 140 -28.69 -10.62 -1.81
N VAL A 141 -29.98 -10.39 -2.00
CA VAL A 141 -31.04 -11.13 -1.29
C VAL A 141 -30.98 -12.63 -1.58
N THR A 142 -30.85 -13.01 -2.85
CA THR A 142 -30.73 -14.41 -3.24
C THR A 142 -29.45 -15.08 -2.72
N LEU A 143 -28.35 -14.32 -2.69
CA LEU A 143 -27.08 -14.78 -2.15
C LEU A 143 -27.16 -14.98 -0.63
N ALA A 144 -27.86 -14.09 0.09
CA ALA A 144 -28.12 -14.21 1.52
C ALA A 144 -28.94 -15.47 1.84
N ASP A 145 -29.99 -15.74 1.03
CA ASP A 145 -30.82 -16.92 1.17
C ASP A 145 -29.99 -18.20 0.92
N ALA A 146 -29.23 -18.26 -0.15
CA ALA A 146 -28.37 -19.41 -0.48
C ALA A 146 -27.28 -19.66 0.57
N LEU A 147 -26.76 -18.61 1.18
CA LEU A 147 -25.77 -18.68 2.26
C LEU A 147 -26.40 -18.98 3.63
N GLY A 148 -27.70 -18.82 3.81
CA GLY A 148 -28.30 -18.78 5.16
C GLY A 148 -27.71 -17.68 6.04
N ALA A 149 -27.39 -16.53 5.46
CA ALA A 149 -26.66 -15.42 6.10
C ALA A 149 -27.44 -14.11 6.01
N SER A 150 -26.96 -13.06 6.68
CA SER A 150 -27.59 -11.73 6.59
C SER A 150 -27.42 -11.10 5.21
N GLN A 151 -28.38 -10.26 4.82
CA GLN A 151 -28.28 -9.46 3.61
C GLN A 151 -27.04 -8.54 3.64
N TRP A 152 -26.64 -8.07 4.81
CA TRP A 152 -25.45 -7.25 4.98
C TRP A 152 -24.17 -7.98 4.53
N LEU A 153 -24.02 -9.26 4.88
CA LEU A 153 -22.86 -10.05 4.43
C LEU A 153 -22.84 -10.17 2.91
N SER A 154 -23.96 -10.46 2.30
CA SER A 154 -24.11 -10.62 0.85
C SER A 154 -23.85 -9.30 0.11
N GLU A 155 -24.34 -8.18 0.60
CA GLU A 155 -24.03 -6.84 0.07
C GLU A 155 -22.54 -6.56 0.16
N ARG A 156 -21.87 -6.91 1.28
CA ARG A 156 -20.43 -6.75 1.46
C ARG A 156 -19.63 -7.58 0.48
N ILE A 157 -20.03 -8.82 0.21
CA ILE A 157 -19.43 -9.70 -0.80
C ILE A 157 -19.50 -9.03 -2.18
N LEU A 158 -20.65 -8.46 -2.55
CA LEU A 158 -20.83 -7.79 -3.84
C LEU A 158 -20.08 -6.46 -3.95
N LEU A 159 -19.74 -5.82 -2.84
CA LEU A 159 -18.94 -4.57 -2.80
C LEU A 159 -17.45 -4.80 -3.04
N ASP A 160 -16.97 -6.04 -3.01
CA ASP A 160 -15.59 -6.36 -3.35
C ASP A 160 -15.31 -6.12 -4.84
N VAL A 161 -14.68 -5.00 -5.15
CA VAL A 161 -14.39 -4.56 -6.53
C VAL A 161 -13.53 -5.59 -7.30
N SER A 162 -12.75 -6.43 -6.61
CA SER A 162 -11.96 -7.48 -7.27
C SER A 162 -12.82 -8.62 -7.80
N GLY A 163 -14.04 -8.78 -7.28
CA GLY A 163 -14.95 -9.89 -7.57
C GLY A 163 -14.53 -11.22 -6.92
N ARG A 164 -13.43 -11.22 -6.17
CA ARG A 164 -12.88 -12.44 -5.56
C ARG A 164 -13.82 -13.04 -4.52
N GLN A 165 -14.41 -12.21 -3.65
CA GLN A 165 -15.33 -12.70 -2.62
C GLN A 165 -16.58 -13.34 -3.23
N LEU A 166 -17.13 -12.76 -4.30
CA LEU A 166 -18.24 -13.38 -5.01
C LEU A 166 -17.82 -14.68 -5.69
N ALA A 167 -16.65 -14.72 -6.32
CA ALA A 167 -16.13 -15.93 -6.95
C ALA A 167 -15.93 -17.07 -5.94
N GLU A 168 -15.34 -16.78 -4.77
CA GLU A 168 -15.18 -17.74 -3.66
C GLU A 168 -16.56 -18.23 -3.16
N THR A 169 -17.54 -17.32 -3.06
CA THR A 169 -18.90 -17.67 -2.62
C THR A 169 -19.62 -18.57 -3.62
N LEU A 170 -19.57 -18.24 -4.91
CA LEU A 170 -20.20 -19.07 -5.95
C LEU A 170 -19.57 -20.46 -6.01
N LEU A 171 -18.23 -20.54 -5.89
CA LEU A 171 -17.50 -21.80 -5.85
C LEU A 171 -17.85 -22.64 -4.61
N ALA A 172 -17.93 -22.01 -3.44
CA ALA A 172 -18.27 -22.68 -2.19
C ALA A 172 -19.72 -23.17 -2.14
N LEU A 173 -20.64 -22.50 -2.86
CA LEU A 173 -22.03 -22.90 -3.03
C LEU A 173 -22.27 -23.92 -4.15
N ASP A 174 -21.21 -24.45 -4.76
CA ASP A 174 -21.24 -25.43 -5.87
C ASP A 174 -22.06 -24.92 -7.08
N VAL A 175 -22.00 -23.61 -7.36
CA VAL A 175 -22.65 -23.02 -8.53
C VAL A 175 -21.88 -23.46 -9.79
N PRO A 176 -22.56 -23.94 -10.85
CA PRO A 176 -21.92 -24.35 -12.09
C PRO A 176 -20.95 -23.29 -12.63
N GLU A 177 -19.81 -23.73 -13.15
CA GLU A 177 -18.77 -22.83 -13.64
C GLU A 177 -19.29 -21.84 -14.70
N GLU A 178 -20.14 -22.34 -15.63
CA GLU A 178 -20.74 -21.52 -16.68
C GLU A 178 -21.57 -20.36 -16.09
N ASP A 179 -22.39 -20.64 -15.08
CA ASP A 179 -23.23 -19.64 -14.40
C ASP A 179 -22.36 -18.68 -13.60
N SER A 180 -21.34 -19.19 -12.91
CA SER A 180 -20.39 -18.39 -12.14
C SER A 180 -19.63 -17.42 -13.03
N LEU A 181 -19.12 -17.87 -14.17
CA LEU A 181 -18.47 -17.03 -15.18
C LEU A 181 -19.40 -15.94 -15.68
N TYR A 182 -20.64 -16.30 -15.98
CA TYR A 182 -21.64 -15.34 -16.46
C TYR A 182 -21.96 -14.28 -15.41
N VAL A 183 -22.23 -14.69 -14.16
CA VAL A 183 -22.54 -13.77 -13.05
C VAL A 183 -21.38 -12.83 -12.79
N LEU A 184 -20.15 -13.34 -12.67
CA LEU A 184 -18.96 -12.53 -12.45
C LEU A 184 -18.72 -11.52 -13.56
N ALA A 185 -18.80 -11.92 -14.82
CA ALA A 185 -18.60 -11.02 -15.95
C ALA A 185 -19.69 -9.94 -16.08
N LYS A 186 -20.91 -10.22 -15.60
CA LYS A 186 -22.02 -9.23 -15.60
C LYS A 186 -21.93 -8.24 -14.46
N ILE A 187 -21.59 -8.70 -13.26
CA ILE A 187 -21.49 -7.84 -12.08
C ILE A 187 -20.19 -7.01 -12.11
N TYR A 188 -19.12 -7.61 -12.61
CA TYR A 188 -17.79 -6.96 -12.69
C TYR A 188 -17.32 -6.86 -14.14
N PRO A 189 -17.64 -5.77 -14.86
CA PRO A 189 -17.32 -5.64 -16.28
C PRO A 189 -15.84 -5.79 -16.62
N HIS A 190 -14.93 -5.48 -15.69
CA HIS A 190 -13.49 -5.66 -15.86
C HIS A 190 -13.06 -7.15 -15.89
N LEU A 191 -13.91 -8.07 -15.46
CA LEU A 191 -13.68 -9.52 -15.52
C LEU A 191 -14.25 -10.18 -16.81
N ALA A 192 -14.90 -9.41 -17.68
CA ALA A 192 -15.65 -9.95 -18.83
C ALA A 192 -14.76 -10.68 -19.85
N GLU A 193 -13.58 -10.19 -20.17
CA GLU A 193 -12.71 -10.73 -21.23
C GLU A 193 -11.73 -11.81 -20.74
N GLY A 194 -12.25 -12.84 -20.08
CA GLY A 194 -11.45 -13.96 -19.53
C GLY A 194 -10.97 -13.75 -18.10
N GLY A 195 -11.17 -12.58 -17.51
CA GLY A 195 -10.79 -12.28 -16.13
C GLY A 195 -11.54 -13.17 -15.12
N ALA A 196 -12.83 -13.44 -15.34
CA ALA A 196 -13.63 -14.31 -14.49
C ALA A 196 -13.09 -15.78 -14.52
N ALA A 197 -12.72 -16.28 -15.68
CA ALA A 197 -12.15 -17.62 -15.81
C ALA A 197 -10.77 -17.72 -15.13
N ALA A 198 -9.91 -16.72 -15.32
CA ALA A 198 -8.63 -16.66 -14.64
C ALA A 198 -8.79 -16.59 -13.11
N LEU A 199 -9.78 -15.83 -12.64
CA LEU A 199 -10.07 -15.70 -11.22
C LEU A 199 -10.54 -17.03 -10.62
N LEU A 200 -11.54 -17.71 -11.24
CA LEU A 200 -12.06 -19.00 -10.75
C LEU A 200 -10.99 -20.10 -10.78
N SER A 201 -10.18 -20.16 -11.84
CA SER A 201 -9.10 -21.16 -11.95
C SER A 201 -7.98 -20.98 -10.92
N ALA A 202 -7.83 -19.79 -10.35
CA ALA A 202 -6.84 -19.49 -9.32
C ALA A 202 -7.33 -19.77 -7.88
N LEU A 203 -8.60 -20.18 -7.71
CA LEU A 203 -9.19 -20.48 -6.41
C LEU A 203 -9.11 -21.96 -6.10
N ASP A 204 -8.81 -22.29 -4.86
CA ASP A 204 -8.94 -23.65 -4.32
C ASP A 204 -10.34 -23.83 -3.72
N PRO A 205 -11.12 -24.87 -4.13
CA PRO A 205 -12.47 -25.07 -3.62
C PRO A 205 -12.54 -25.26 -2.10
N ALA A 206 -11.59 -25.99 -1.51
CA ALA A 206 -11.58 -26.23 -0.08
C ALA A 206 -11.31 -24.94 0.71
N GLU A 207 -10.35 -24.14 0.24
CA GLU A 207 -10.08 -22.82 0.84
C GLU A 207 -11.27 -21.86 0.69
N ALA A 208 -12.00 -21.92 -0.42
CA ALA A 208 -13.18 -21.13 -0.66
C ALA A 208 -14.29 -21.47 0.35
N ILE A 209 -14.56 -22.75 0.56
CA ILE A 209 -15.54 -23.24 1.56
C ILE A 209 -15.16 -22.77 2.95
N ASP A 210 -13.92 -23.02 3.39
CA ASP A 210 -13.43 -22.61 4.73
C ASP A 210 -13.58 -21.10 4.96
N ARG A 211 -13.35 -20.32 3.93
CA ARG A 211 -13.41 -18.87 3.98
C ARG A 211 -14.86 -18.38 4.08
N VAL A 212 -15.76 -18.91 3.27
CA VAL A 212 -17.18 -18.56 3.29
C VAL A 212 -17.82 -18.97 4.60
N GLU A 213 -17.52 -20.16 5.12
CA GLU A 213 -17.98 -20.59 6.45
C GLU A 213 -17.45 -19.67 7.57
N SER A 214 -16.22 -19.15 7.45
CA SER A 214 -15.70 -18.19 8.41
C SER A 214 -16.47 -16.87 8.39
N TRP A 215 -16.94 -16.43 7.21
CA TRP A 215 -17.77 -15.24 7.09
C TRP A 215 -19.17 -15.44 7.65
N GLN A 216 -19.80 -16.60 7.39
CA GLN A 216 -21.09 -16.94 7.98
C GLN A 216 -21.04 -16.96 9.51
N ARG A 217 -20.00 -17.58 10.08
CA ARG A 217 -19.79 -17.58 11.54
C ARG A 217 -19.66 -16.17 12.09
N ALA A 218 -18.88 -15.29 11.43
CA ALA A 218 -18.71 -13.91 11.86
C ALA A 218 -20.03 -13.11 11.75
N ASP A 219 -20.87 -13.40 10.75
CA ASP A 219 -22.15 -12.76 10.53
C ASP A 219 -23.19 -13.20 11.56
N SER A 220 -23.23 -14.46 11.97
CA SER A 220 -24.15 -14.96 12.99
C SER A 220 -23.91 -14.30 14.35
N TYR A 221 -22.64 -14.14 14.77
CA TYR A 221 -22.34 -13.42 16.01
C TYR A 221 -22.82 -11.97 16.00
N ARG A 222 -22.83 -11.32 14.84
CA ARG A 222 -23.29 -9.96 14.71
C ARG A 222 -24.84 -9.84 14.77
N SER A 223 -25.53 -10.85 14.33
CA SER A 223 -27.01 -10.87 14.28
C SER A 223 -27.63 -11.13 15.66
N GLU A 224 -26.85 -11.57 16.65
CA GLU A 224 -27.27 -11.84 18.02
C GLU A 224 -27.10 -10.62 18.96
N GLU A 225 -26.43 -9.54 18.53
CA GLU A 225 -26.33 -8.25 19.26
C GLU A 225 -27.47 -7.29 18.89
#